data_9345064c29707bfddfc9aa6cd4ff191e
#
_entry.id   9345064c29707bfddfc9aa6cd4ff191e
#
_cell.length_a   1.000
_cell.length_b   1.000
_cell.length_c   1.000
_cell.angle_alpha   90.00
_cell.angle_beta   90.00
_cell.angle_gamma   90.00
#
_symmetry.space_group_name_H-M   'P 1'
#
loop_
_entity.id
_entity.type
_entity.pdbx_description
1 polymer ?
#
loop_
_entity_poly.entity_id
_entity_poly.type
_entity_poly.pdbx_seq_one_letter_code
_entity_poly.pdbx_strand_id
1 'polypeptide(L)'
;MIWLAALAVAAASSTPLLDYARGLQFDVPPHADRYQRQLVRSTHELERQPAPDKDCARTLGARRFAAQLEELGGTRDALGDSAGALEAFRSALACTPRAIELHASLAEELLHERRYAEARAAVRRGQEVTHDDFRLGTVQARLDFIEEHWSDAVSSLRWVAGAARDNQQALYWECFLWLAQRRSGVPHPVLVDRTLGQGWPKPVLDTLQNALTEAQLLDVVQSEGDVERRREILTEALYYIGENRFANGDRDSARRYFAATVNLKVLYFIEHHMALAELAKLPAVAH
;
A
#
# COMPACT_ATOMS: atom_id res chain seq x y z
N MET A 1 14.20 -54.69 -19.87
CA MET A 1 14.51 -53.39 -19.19
C MET A 1 13.95 -52.30 -20.06
N ILE A 2 12.75 -51.81 -19.70
CA ILE A 2 12.05 -50.77 -20.44
C ILE A 2 12.12 -49.53 -19.56
N TRP A 3 12.84 -48.51 -20.02
CA TRP A 3 12.91 -47.20 -19.38
C TRP A 3 11.63 -46.46 -19.72
N LEU A 4 10.74 -46.28 -18.74
CA LEU A 4 9.65 -45.31 -18.80
C LEU A 4 10.23 -43.93 -18.49
N ALA A 5 10.47 -43.13 -19.52
CA ALA A 5 10.72 -41.72 -19.40
C ALA A 5 9.39 -41.06 -18.96
N ALA A 6 9.32 -40.66 -17.70
CA ALA A 6 8.25 -39.80 -17.23
C ALA A 6 8.47 -38.39 -17.83
N LEU A 7 7.71 -38.08 -18.88
CA LEU A 7 7.51 -36.71 -19.34
C LEU A 7 6.73 -35.97 -18.24
N ALA A 8 7.46 -35.25 -17.39
CA ALA A 8 6.86 -34.21 -16.58
C ALA A 8 6.40 -33.08 -17.53
N VAL A 9 5.15 -33.14 -17.97
CA VAL A 9 4.49 -31.99 -18.56
C VAL A 9 4.44 -30.95 -17.45
N ALA A 10 5.34 -29.96 -17.50
CA ALA A 10 5.19 -28.76 -16.71
C ALA A 10 3.86 -28.14 -17.11
N ALA A 11 2.82 -28.39 -16.31
CA ALA A 11 1.58 -27.65 -16.44
C ALA A 11 1.95 -26.18 -16.30
N ALA A 12 1.82 -25.42 -17.39
CA ALA A 12 1.96 -24.00 -17.34
C ALA A 12 1.03 -23.51 -16.22
N SER A 13 1.60 -23.01 -15.12
CA SER A 13 0.79 -22.52 -14.01
C SER A 13 -0.11 -21.42 -14.55
N SER A 14 -1.42 -21.68 -14.58
CA SER A 14 -2.39 -20.68 -15.03
C SER A 14 -2.25 -19.44 -14.14
N THR A 15 -2.26 -18.28 -14.76
CA THR A 15 -2.17 -16.98 -14.06
C THR A 15 -3.42 -16.14 -14.37
N PRO A 16 -4.62 -16.61 -13.97
CA PRO A 16 -5.88 -16.02 -14.42
C PRO A 16 -6.03 -14.55 -14.04
N LEU A 17 -5.59 -14.13 -12.86
CA LEU A 17 -5.59 -12.72 -12.46
C LEU A 17 -4.69 -11.88 -13.38
N LEU A 18 -3.50 -12.38 -13.69
CA LEU A 18 -2.54 -11.68 -14.54
C LEU A 18 -3.05 -11.57 -15.98
N ASP A 19 -3.65 -12.65 -16.50
CA ASP A 19 -4.22 -12.67 -17.86
C ASP A 19 -5.43 -11.73 -17.97
N TYR A 20 -6.27 -11.64 -16.94
CA TYR A 20 -7.35 -10.67 -16.88
C TYR A 20 -6.82 -9.23 -16.83
N ALA A 21 -5.84 -8.95 -15.97
CA ALA A 21 -5.26 -7.61 -15.82
C ALA A 21 -4.60 -7.09 -17.10
N ARG A 22 -4.00 -7.95 -17.93
CA ARG A 22 -3.38 -7.58 -19.21
C ARG A 22 -4.36 -6.99 -20.23
N GLY A 23 -5.64 -7.38 -20.14
CA GLY A 23 -6.70 -6.83 -20.99
C GLY A 23 -7.19 -5.45 -20.56
N LEU A 24 -6.75 -4.95 -19.41
CA LEU A 24 -7.19 -3.69 -18.84
C LEU A 24 -6.15 -2.59 -19.07
N GLN A 25 -6.62 -1.44 -19.53
CA GLN A 25 -5.80 -0.23 -19.70
C GLN A 25 -6.52 0.96 -19.09
N PHE A 26 -5.78 1.74 -18.32
CA PHE A 26 -6.30 2.94 -17.65
C PHE A 26 -5.35 4.11 -17.89
N ASP A 27 -5.88 5.23 -18.34
CA ASP A 27 -5.10 6.43 -18.61
C ASP A 27 -4.91 7.28 -17.36
N VAL A 28 -5.89 7.25 -16.46
CA VAL A 28 -5.95 8.06 -15.24
C VAL A 28 -6.16 7.19 -14.00
N PRO A 29 -5.80 7.70 -12.80
CA PRO A 29 -6.13 7.04 -11.53
C PRO A 29 -7.65 6.88 -11.35
N PRO A 30 -8.11 5.90 -10.54
CA PRO A 30 -9.51 5.82 -10.15
C PRO A 30 -9.94 7.12 -9.46
N HIS A 31 -11.21 7.49 -9.63
CA HIS A 31 -11.78 8.70 -9.03
C HIS A 31 -11.06 10.03 -9.38
N ALA A 32 -10.24 10.07 -10.46
CA ALA A 32 -9.48 11.25 -10.85
C ALA A 32 -10.33 12.52 -10.91
N ASP A 33 -11.53 12.47 -11.51
CA ASP A 33 -12.45 13.61 -11.58
C ASP A 33 -12.87 14.13 -10.19
N ARG A 34 -13.03 13.23 -9.22
CA ARG A 34 -13.35 13.60 -7.84
C ARG A 34 -12.18 14.34 -7.21
N TYR A 35 -10.97 13.81 -7.34
CA TYR A 35 -9.76 14.43 -6.80
C TYR A 35 -9.43 15.76 -7.49
N GLN A 36 -9.67 15.89 -8.81
CA GLN A 36 -9.52 17.16 -9.51
C GLN A 36 -10.48 18.24 -8.96
N ARG A 37 -11.74 17.92 -8.75
CA ARG A 37 -12.70 18.86 -8.13
C ARG A 37 -12.31 19.22 -6.70
N GLN A 38 -11.80 18.27 -5.94
CA GLN A 38 -11.32 18.50 -4.57
C GLN A 38 -10.09 19.41 -4.59
N LEU A 39 -9.12 19.20 -5.50
CA LEU A 39 -7.95 20.03 -5.66
C LEU A 39 -8.32 21.49 -5.90
N VAL A 40 -9.23 21.75 -6.84
CA VAL A 40 -9.70 23.12 -7.14
C VAL A 40 -10.34 23.75 -5.91
N ARG A 41 -11.18 23.02 -5.18
CA ARG A 41 -11.85 23.51 -3.96
C ARG A 41 -10.83 23.83 -2.86
N SER A 42 -9.94 22.89 -2.52
CA SER A 42 -8.98 23.06 -1.44
C SER A 42 -7.99 24.21 -1.74
N THR A 43 -7.55 24.35 -2.99
CA THR A 43 -6.70 25.47 -3.42
C THR A 43 -7.43 26.80 -3.22
N HIS A 44 -8.67 26.92 -3.70
CA HIS A 44 -9.45 28.14 -3.57
C HIS A 44 -9.79 28.51 -2.10
N GLU A 45 -9.99 27.51 -1.25
CA GLU A 45 -10.20 27.75 0.18
C GLU A 45 -8.94 28.27 0.86
N LEU A 46 -7.76 27.78 0.48
CA LEU A 46 -6.48 28.26 0.98
C LEU A 46 -6.17 29.70 0.51
N GLU A 47 -6.43 30.02 -0.76
CA GLU A 47 -6.23 31.35 -1.32
C GLU A 47 -7.07 32.45 -0.63
N ARG A 48 -8.21 32.09 -0.08
CA ARG A 48 -9.08 33.02 0.66
C ARG A 48 -8.63 33.30 2.09
N GLN A 49 -7.66 32.56 2.59
CA GLN A 49 -7.16 32.77 3.95
C GLN A 49 -5.96 33.71 3.89
N PRO A 50 -5.81 34.61 4.90
CA PRO A 50 -4.57 35.35 5.02
C PRO A 50 -3.43 34.34 5.16
N ALA A 51 -2.39 34.51 4.34
CA ALA A 51 -1.18 33.70 4.48
C ALA A 51 -0.73 33.75 5.95
N PRO A 52 -0.49 32.62 6.58
CA PRO A 52 -0.02 32.62 7.96
C PRO A 52 1.30 33.37 8.02
N ASP A 53 1.43 34.23 9.02
CA ASP A 53 2.67 34.94 9.32
C ASP A 53 3.82 33.94 9.52
N LYS A 54 5.07 34.41 9.45
CA LYS A 54 6.27 33.56 9.64
C LYS A 54 6.26 32.70 10.91
N ASP A 55 5.38 33.01 11.87
CA ASP A 55 5.09 32.27 13.09
C ASP A 55 3.72 31.55 13.04
N CYS A 56 3.43 30.82 11.96
CA CYS A 56 2.15 30.11 11.77
C CYS A 56 1.70 29.34 13.02
N ALA A 57 2.63 28.70 13.73
CA ALA A 57 2.32 27.91 14.94
C ALA A 57 1.69 28.73 16.10
N ARG A 58 1.81 30.05 16.07
CA ARG A 58 1.28 30.97 17.10
C ARG A 58 -0.02 31.66 16.67
N THR A 59 -0.44 31.46 15.43
CA THR A 59 -1.64 32.15 14.90
C THR A 59 -2.94 31.45 15.32
N LEU A 60 -3.95 32.23 15.60
CA LEU A 60 -5.32 31.74 15.78
C LEU A 60 -5.77 31.13 14.44
N GLY A 61 -6.00 29.81 14.39
CA GLY A 61 -6.36 29.12 13.13
C GLY A 61 -5.26 28.25 12.54
N ALA A 62 -4.05 28.23 13.12
CA ALA A 62 -2.93 27.37 12.66
C ALA A 62 -3.36 25.91 12.42
N ARG A 63 -4.15 25.32 13.33
CA ARG A 63 -4.66 23.93 13.18
C ARG A 63 -5.58 23.77 11.98
N ARG A 64 -6.48 24.76 11.74
CA ARG A 64 -7.40 24.72 10.59
C ARG A 64 -6.62 24.83 9.28
N PHE A 65 -5.67 25.74 9.21
CA PHE A 65 -4.80 25.92 8.05
C PHE A 65 -3.96 24.66 7.77
N ALA A 66 -3.39 24.05 8.82
CA ALA A 66 -2.64 22.81 8.71
C ALA A 66 -3.52 21.65 8.21
N ALA A 67 -4.74 21.52 8.70
CA ALA A 67 -5.69 20.49 8.23
C ALA A 67 -6.07 20.69 6.75
N GLN A 68 -6.21 21.92 6.28
CA GLN A 68 -6.47 22.20 4.86
C GLN A 68 -5.26 21.87 3.97
N LEU A 69 -4.05 22.15 4.45
CA LEU A 69 -2.81 21.74 3.77
C LEU A 69 -2.67 20.20 3.75
N GLU A 70 -3.08 19.50 4.81
CA GLU A 70 -3.10 18.04 4.84
C GLU A 70 -4.08 17.48 3.79
N GLU A 71 -5.29 18.03 3.73
CA GLU A 71 -6.28 17.66 2.71
C GLU A 71 -5.76 17.93 1.28
N LEU A 72 -5.12 19.09 1.06
CA LEU A 72 -4.50 19.41 -0.22
C LEU A 72 -3.39 18.43 -0.57
N GLY A 73 -2.52 18.10 0.39
CA GLY A 73 -1.44 17.14 0.22
C GLY A 73 -1.96 15.76 -0.18
N GLY A 74 -2.92 15.21 0.55
CA GLY A 74 -3.53 13.91 0.21
C GLY A 74 -4.25 13.91 -1.14
N THR A 75 -4.86 15.04 -1.53
CA THR A 75 -5.49 15.17 -2.85
C THR A 75 -4.45 15.16 -3.98
N ARG A 76 -3.30 15.83 -3.78
CA ARG A 76 -2.18 15.86 -4.73
C ARG A 76 -1.54 14.48 -4.88
N ASP A 77 -1.30 13.78 -3.77
CA ASP A 77 -0.81 12.40 -3.77
C ASP A 77 -1.73 11.48 -4.60
N ALA A 78 -3.04 11.51 -4.36
CA ALA A 78 -4.01 10.71 -5.11
C ALA A 78 -4.03 11.00 -6.62
N LEU A 79 -3.57 12.19 -7.04
CA LEU A 79 -3.41 12.58 -8.44
C LEU A 79 -2.00 12.33 -8.99
N GLY A 80 -1.06 11.86 -8.15
CA GLY A 80 0.34 11.61 -8.51
C GLY A 80 1.24 12.84 -8.46
N ASP A 81 0.81 13.95 -7.85
CA ASP A 81 1.64 15.14 -7.58
C ASP A 81 2.35 15.02 -6.24
N SER A 82 3.29 14.08 -6.14
CA SER A 82 4.06 13.84 -4.93
C SER A 82 4.88 15.04 -4.46
N ALA A 83 5.41 15.84 -5.39
CA ALA A 83 6.17 17.04 -5.04
C ALA A 83 5.29 18.07 -4.33
N GLY A 84 4.10 18.31 -4.87
CA GLY A 84 3.12 19.20 -4.26
C GLY A 84 2.53 18.66 -2.96
N ALA A 85 2.37 17.34 -2.83
CA ALA A 85 1.95 16.70 -1.58
C ALA A 85 3.00 16.92 -0.47
N LEU A 86 4.27 16.64 -0.74
CA LEU A 86 5.37 16.86 0.20
C LEU A 86 5.49 18.32 0.66
N GLU A 87 5.31 19.28 -0.26
CA GLU A 87 5.30 20.71 0.07
C GLU A 87 4.16 21.07 1.02
N ALA A 88 2.95 20.58 0.74
CA ALA A 88 1.78 20.82 1.55
C ALA A 88 1.94 20.23 2.97
N PHE A 89 2.40 18.98 3.11
CA PHE A 89 2.63 18.36 4.42
C PHE A 89 3.71 19.07 5.23
N ARG A 90 4.82 19.49 4.59
CA ARG A 90 5.86 20.26 5.28
C ARG A 90 5.36 21.62 5.75
N SER A 91 4.57 22.31 4.93
CA SER A 91 3.95 23.59 5.28
C SER A 91 2.96 23.43 6.44
N ALA A 92 2.19 22.35 6.45
CA ALA A 92 1.29 22.02 7.55
C ALA A 92 2.05 21.76 8.86
N LEU A 93 3.15 21.01 8.80
CA LEU A 93 4.02 20.75 9.96
C LEU A 93 4.71 22.00 10.49
N ALA A 94 5.05 22.98 9.64
CA ALA A 94 5.56 24.25 10.11
C ALA A 94 4.56 25.01 11.00
N CYS A 95 3.26 24.84 10.73
CA CYS A 95 2.18 25.41 11.54
C CYS A 95 1.82 24.56 12.78
N THR A 96 1.95 23.25 12.71
CA THR A 96 1.58 22.31 13.76
C THR A 96 2.67 21.24 13.94
N PRO A 97 3.85 21.59 14.47
CA PRO A 97 5.02 20.68 14.48
C PRO A 97 4.83 19.41 15.32
N ARG A 98 3.81 19.36 16.17
CA ARG A 98 3.48 18.19 17.01
C ARG A 98 2.23 17.43 16.53
N ALA A 99 1.74 17.71 15.32
CA ALA A 99 0.62 16.95 14.75
C ALA A 99 1.11 15.60 14.25
N ILE A 100 0.71 14.55 14.94
CA ILE A 100 1.14 13.15 14.68
C ILE A 100 0.68 12.73 13.29
N GLU A 101 -0.56 13.08 12.95
CA GLU A 101 -1.18 12.77 11.67
C GLU A 101 -0.34 13.31 10.51
N LEU A 102 0.20 14.52 10.64
CA LEU A 102 1.03 15.13 9.61
C LEU A 102 2.42 14.49 9.50
N HIS A 103 2.99 14.02 10.61
CA HIS A 103 4.22 13.22 10.56
C HIS A 103 3.98 11.89 9.83
N ALA A 104 2.82 11.27 10.06
CA ALA A 104 2.44 10.03 9.38
C ALA A 104 2.21 10.29 7.88
N SER A 105 1.46 11.34 7.50
CA SER A 105 1.22 11.71 6.09
C SER A 105 2.52 12.05 5.36
N LEU A 106 3.41 12.81 6.00
CA LEU A 106 4.74 13.12 5.43
C LEU A 106 5.59 11.86 5.27
N ALA A 107 5.58 10.97 6.27
CA ALA A 107 6.35 9.73 6.23
C ALA A 107 5.81 8.78 5.13
N GLU A 108 4.51 8.71 4.97
CA GLU A 108 3.85 7.94 3.92
C GLU A 108 4.25 8.42 2.53
N GLU A 109 4.13 9.73 2.26
CA GLU A 109 4.53 10.32 0.99
C GLU A 109 6.02 10.12 0.67
N LEU A 110 6.88 10.25 1.69
CA LEU A 110 8.31 9.98 1.54
C LEU A 110 8.59 8.50 1.24
N LEU A 111 7.78 7.59 1.77
CA LEU A 111 7.84 6.16 1.45
C LEU A 111 7.41 5.93 -0.02
N HIS A 112 6.33 6.56 -0.48
CA HIS A 112 5.87 6.51 -1.87
C HIS A 112 6.97 6.99 -2.85
N GLU A 113 7.68 8.06 -2.51
CA GLU A 113 8.83 8.57 -3.24
C GLU A 113 10.12 7.73 -3.05
N ARG A 114 10.06 6.62 -2.32
CA ARG A 114 11.20 5.73 -2.00
C ARG A 114 12.34 6.44 -1.26
N ARG A 115 12.02 7.51 -0.55
CA ARG A 115 12.94 8.28 0.31
C ARG A 115 12.94 7.69 1.72
N TYR A 116 13.28 6.40 1.83
CA TYR A 116 13.08 5.59 3.05
C TYR A 116 13.78 6.14 4.30
N ALA A 117 14.99 6.67 4.15
CA ALA A 117 15.71 7.26 5.28
C ALA A 117 14.97 8.50 5.86
N GLU A 118 14.39 9.33 4.98
CA GLU A 118 13.63 10.51 5.39
C GLU A 118 12.26 10.10 5.94
N ALA A 119 11.62 9.08 5.37
CA ALA A 119 10.38 8.51 5.90
C ALA A 119 10.58 8.00 7.34
N ARG A 120 11.66 7.24 7.60
CA ARG A 120 12.02 6.81 8.96
C ARG A 120 12.28 8.00 9.90
N ALA A 121 12.90 9.06 9.41
CA ALA A 121 13.10 10.26 10.22
C ALA A 121 11.77 10.95 10.58
N ALA A 122 10.81 10.98 9.65
CA ALA A 122 9.47 11.52 9.91
C ALA A 122 8.69 10.65 10.90
N VAL A 123 8.75 9.31 10.77
CA VAL A 123 8.17 8.37 11.75
C VAL A 123 8.74 8.63 13.15
N ARG A 124 10.08 8.69 13.29
CA ARG A 124 10.71 8.94 14.60
C ARG A 124 10.25 10.25 15.21
N ARG A 125 10.13 11.34 14.42
CA ARG A 125 9.63 12.62 14.94
C ARG A 125 8.17 12.54 15.42
N GLY A 126 7.33 11.79 14.72
CA GLY A 126 5.97 11.51 15.20
C GLY A 126 5.97 10.70 16.49
N GLN A 127 6.84 9.71 16.59
CA GLN A 127 7.01 8.86 17.79
C GLN A 127 7.56 9.63 19.01
N GLU A 128 8.30 10.73 18.85
CA GLU A 128 8.67 11.64 19.94
C GLU A 128 7.44 12.32 20.58
N VAL A 129 6.31 12.39 19.85
CA VAL A 129 5.05 12.93 20.39
C VAL A 129 4.21 11.83 21.04
N THR A 130 4.12 10.65 20.39
CA THR A 130 3.49 9.44 20.94
C THR A 130 4.08 8.20 20.29
N HIS A 131 4.28 7.14 21.09
CA HIS A 131 4.85 5.89 20.58
C HIS A 131 3.84 4.96 19.92
N ASP A 132 2.57 5.04 20.30
CA ASP A 132 1.54 4.05 19.98
C ASP A 132 0.53 4.57 18.93
N ASP A 133 0.99 5.39 17.98
CA ASP A 133 0.12 5.84 16.89
C ASP A 133 0.02 4.79 15.78
N PHE A 134 -1.23 4.43 15.45
CA PHE A 134 -1.52 3.40 14.44
C PHE A 134 -0.97 3.76 13.05
N ARG A 135 -1.14 5.01 12.59
CA ARG A 135 -0.67 5.45 11.25
C ARG A 135 0.85 5.42 11.16
N LEU A 136 1.55 5.91 12.18
CA LEU A 136 3.02 5.80 12.24
C LEU A 136 3.48 4.35 12.25
N GLY A 137 2.77 3.49 12.99
CA GLY A 137 3.04 2.05 13.05
C GLY A 137 2.88 1.37 11.69
N THR A 138 1.87 1.75 10.89
CA THR A 138 1.68 1.21 9.54
C THR A 138 2.78 1.62 8.57
N VAL A 139 3.27 2.86 8.66
CA VAL A 139 4.41 3.33 7.85
C VAL A 139 5.69 2.62 8.27
N GLN A 140 5.94 2.49 9.59
CA GLN A 140 7.09 1.76 10.10
C GLN A 140 7.11 0.31 9.61
N ALA A 141 5.98 -0.39 9.70
CA ALA A 141 5.86 -1.78 9.28
C ALA A 141 6.16 -1.98 7.77
N ARG A 142 5.69 -1.05 6.93
CA ARG A 142 5.98 -1.06 5.49
C ARG A 142 7.43 -0.75 5.18
N LEU A 143 8.05 0.20 5.89
CA LEU A 143 9.48 0.48 5.77
C LEU A 143 10.31 -0.75 6.12
N ASP A 144 9.99 -1.43 7.23
CA ASP A 144 10.69 -2.64 7.66
C ASP A 144 10.51 -3.77 6.64
N PHE A 145 9.32 -3.90 6.04
CA PHE A 145 9.03 -4.88 4.98
C PHE A 145 9.85 -4.60 3.71
N ILE A 146 9.84 -3.35 3.23
CA ILE A 146 10.56 -2.95 2.01
C ILE A 146 12.08 -3.12 2.17
N GLU A 147 12.62 -2.76 3.33
CA GLU A 147 14.05 -2.88 3.62
C GLU A 147 14.45 -4.29 4.09
N GLU A 148 13.50 -5.23 4.07
CA GLU A 148 13.71 -6.64 4.41
C GLU A 148 14.19 -6.88 5.86
N HIS A 149 13.85 -5.97 6.76
CA HIS A 149 14.07 -6.12 8.19
C HIS A 149 12.98 -7.04 8.79
N TRP A 150 12.99 -8.31 8.39
CA TRP A 150 11.86 -9.23 8.60
C TRP A 150 11.42 -9.39 10.05
N SER A 151 12.34 -9.43 10.99
CA SER A 151 12.02 -9.52 12.43
C SER A 151 11.19 -8.33 12.89
N ASP A 152 11.60 -7.13 12.48
CA ASP A 152 10.96 -5.88 12.85
C ASP A 152 9.62 -5.74 12.10
N ALA A 153 9.60 -6.09 10.80
CA ALA A 153 8.38 -6.11 9.99
C ALA A 153 7.30 -7.02 10.59
N VAL A 154 7.65 -8.25 10.98
CA VAL A 154 6.71 -9.19 11.63
C VAL A 154 6.21 -8.64 12.96
N SER A 155 7.09 -8.02 13.75
CA SER A 155 6.72 -7.43 15.05
C SER A 155 5.80 -6.23 14.87
N SER A 156 6.15 -5.30 13.98
CA SER A 156 5.36 -4.10 13.67
C SER A 156 4.00 -4.47 13.06
N LEU A 157 3.96 -5.41 12.10
CA LEU A 157 2.71 -5.86 11.46
C LEU A 157 1.79 -6.59 12.43
N ARG A 158 2.34 -7.38 13.36
CA ARG A 158 1.55 -8.03 14.41
C ARG A 158 0.90 -7.00 15.32
N TRP A 159 1.64 -5.97 15.71
CA TRP A 159 1.09 -4.88 16.51
C TRP A 159 -0.01 -4.13 15.74
N VAL A 160 0.24 -3.77 14.47
CA VAL A 160 -0.73 -3.07 13.60
C VAL A 160 -2.00 -3.90 13.41
N ALA A 161 -1.90 -5.20 13.12
CA ALA A 161 -3.05 -6.07 12.96
C ALA A 161 -3.87 -6.16 14.26
N GLY A 162 -3.20 -6.23 15.42
CA GLY A 162 -3.86 -6.26 16.74
C GLY A 162 -4.46 -4.91 17.16
N ALA A 163 -3.95 -3.79 16.67
CA ALA A 163 -4.45 -2.44 16.94
C ALA A 163 -5.51 -1.95 15.93
N ALA A 164 -5.87 -2.78 14.95
CA ALA A 164 -6.85 -2.44 13.92
C ALA A 164 -8.23 -2.11 14.53
N ARG A 165 -8.94 -1.15 13.93
CA ARG A 165 -10.23 -0.64 14.45
C ARG A 165 -11.39 -1.57 14.18
N ASP A 166 -11.30 -2.38 13.15
CA ASP A 166 -12.32 -3.32 12.71
C ASP A 166 -11.72 -4.55 12.03
N ASN A 167 -12.55 -5.55 11.79
CA ASN A 167 -12.13 -6.82 11.22
C ASN A 167 -11.59 -6.68 9.78
N GLN A 168 -12.06 -5.72 9.00
CA GLN A 168 -11.59 -5.52 7.62
C GLN A 168 -10.18 -4.95 7.64
N GLN A 169 -9.92 -3.95 8.47
CA GLN A 169 -8.60 -3.39 8.67
C GLN A 169 -7.62 -4.44 9.24
N ALA A 170 -8.08 -5.26 10.19
CA ALA A 170 -7.29 -6.36 10.73
C ALA A 170 -6.91 -7.37 9.65
N LEU A 171 -7.87 -7.82 8.82
CA LEU A 171 -7.64 -8.73 7.70
C LEU A 171 -6.60 -8.20 6.71
N TYR A 172 -6.66 -6.92 6.42
CA TYR A 172 -5.72 -6.26 5.54
C TYR A 172 -4.27 -6.40 6.05
N TRP A 173 -4.03 -6.07 7.32
CA TRP A 173 -2.71 -6.18 7.92
C TRP A 173 -2.27 -7.62 8.20
N GLU A 174 -3.21 -8.54 8.36
CA GLU A 174 -2.92 -9.98 8.43
C GLU A 174 -2.36 -10.53 7.09
N CYS A 175 -2.81 -10.01 5.95
CA CYS A 175 -2.22 -10.36 4.66
C CYS A 175 -0.74 -9.94 4.60
N PHE A 176 -0.41 -8.71 5.01
CA PHE A 176 0.98 -8.26 5.10
C PHE A 176 1.80 -9.06 6.11
N LEU A 177 1.24 -9.34 7.29
CA LEU A 177 1.90 -10.15 8.31
C LEU A 177 2.20 -11.56 7.79
N TRP A 178 1.24 -12.17 7.10
CA TRP A 178 1.42 -13.48 6.48
C TRP A 178 2.57 -13.46 5.47
N LEU A 179 2.61 -12.45 4.61
CA LEU A 179 3.67 -12.29 3.62
C LEU A 179 5.03 -12.02 4.27
N ALA A 180 5.13 -11.16 5.28
CA ALA A 180 6.38 -10.90 6.00
C ALA A 180 6.94 -12.19 6.61
N GLN A 181 6.08 -13.02 7.23
CA GLN A 181 6.48 -14.33 7.75
C GLN A 181 6.96 -15.26 6.62
N ARG A 182 6.27 -15.30 5.46
CA ARG A 182 6.70 -16.07 4.30
C ARG A 182 8.05 -15.60 3.77
N ARG A 183 8.24 -14.29 3.61
CA ARG A 183 9.50 -13.69 3.14
C ARG A 183 10.65 -13.92 4.12
N SER A 184 10.38 -14.02 5.42
CA SER A 184 11.37 -14.38 6.44
C SER A 184 11.68 -15.88 6.51
N GLY A 185 11.08 -16.70 5.65
CA GLY A 185 11.33 -18.14 5.56
C GLY A 185 10.44 -19.00 6.47
N VAL A 186 9.38 -18.45 7.07
CA VAL A 186 8.43 -19.24 7.87
C VAL A 186 7.53 -20.05 6.92
N PRO A 187 7.56 -21.40 6.95
CA PRO A 187 6.78 -22.22 6.01
C PRO A 187 5.27 -22.14 6.24
N HIS A 188 4.86 -22.00 7.51
CA HIS A 188 3.47 -21.96 7.94
C HIS A 188 3.20 -20.70 8.78
N PRO A 189 2.90 -19.56 8.13
CA PRO A 189 2.61 -18.32 8.84
C PRO A 189 1.43 -18.43 9.80
N VAL A 190 1.49 -17.68 10.89
CA VAL A 190 0.47 -17.67 11.94
C VAL A 190 -0.21 -16.31 11.96
N LEU A 191 -1.55 -16.29 11.88
CA LEU A 191 -2.37 -15.10 12.02
C LEU A 191 -2.50 -14.69 13.50
N VAL A 192 -2.71 -13.39 13.74
CA VAL A 192 -3.01 -12.87 15.08
C VAL A 192 -4.42 -13.27 15.49
N ASP A 193 -5.39 -13.09 14.61
CA ASP A 193 -6.78 -13.46 14.82
C ASP A 193 -7.26 -14.44 13.75
N ARG A 194 -7.91 -15.52 14.17
CA ARG A 194 -8.50 -16.54 13.30
C ARG A 194 -10.01 -16.37 13.11
N THR A 195 -10.64 -15.42 13.81
CA THR A 195 -12.08 -15.14 13.76
C THR A 195 -12.45 -14.04 12.79
N LEU A 196 -11.48 -13.61 11.96
CA LEU A 196 -11.66 -12.55 10.97
C LEU A 196 -12.83 -12.83 10.02
N GLY A 197 -13.58 -11.78 9.73
CA GLY A 197 -14.83 -11.82 8.94
C GLY A 197 -14.66 -12.33 7.51
N GLN A 198 -15.74 -12.29 6.73
CA GLN A 198 -15.82 -12.86 5.36
C GLN A 198 -15.61 -11.82 4.24
N GLY A 199 -15.49 -10.53 4.58
CA GLY A 199 -15.33 -9.46 3.60
C GLY A 199 -13.95 -9.42 2.94
N TRP A 200 -13.79 -8.55 1.98
CA TRP A 200 -12.49 -8.26 1.39
C TRP A 200 -11.51 -7.72 2.47
N PRO A 201 -10.24 -8.14 2.54
CA PRO A 201 -9.52 -9.01 1.59
C PRO A 201 -9.44 -10.51 1.99
N LYS A 202 -10.44 -11.06 2.70
CA LYS A 202 -10.44 -12.48 3.10
C LYS A 202 -10.17 -13.46 1.95
N PRO A 203 -10.75 -13.31 0.73
CA PRO A 203 -10.45 -14.19 -0.39
C PRO A 203 -8.97 -14.18 -0.81
N VAL A 204 -8.28 -13.04 -0.65
CA VAL A 204 -6.83 -12.95 -0.87
C VAL A 204 -6.10 -13.82 0.14
N LEU A 205 -6.39 -13.65 1.43
CA LEU A 205 -5.76 -14.45 2.51
C LEU A 205 -6.01 -15.94 2.32
N ASP A 206 -7.24 -16.33 1.94
CA ASP A 206 -7.58 -17.72 1.63
C ASP A 206 -6.76 -18.26 0.45
N THR A 207 -6.51 -17.46 -0.57
CA THR A 207 -5.65 -17.82 -1.70
C THR A 207 -4.20 -17.98 -1.27
N LEU A 208 -3.69 -17.08 -0.43
CA LEU A 208 -2.33 -17.18 0.13
C LEU A 208 -2.14 -18.45 0.95
N GLN A 209 -3.20 -18.91 1.63
CA GLN A 209 -3.23 -20.15 2.44
C GLN A 209 -3.59 -21.41 1.62
N ASN A 210 -3.77 -21.30 0.31
CA ASN A 210 -4.23 -22.37 -0.59
C ASN A 210 -5.64 -22.92 -0.28
N ALA A 211 -6.48 -22.16 0.42
CA ALA A 211 -7.89 -22.49 0.62
C ALA A 211 -8.75 -22.10 -0.61
N LEU A 212 -8.33 -21.10 -1.38
CA LEU A 212 -8.86 -20.75 -2.68
C LEU A 212 -7.78 -20.85 -3.76
N THR A 213 -8.20 -21.14 -4.99
CA THR A 213 -7.36 -21.04 -6.18
C THR A 213 -7.34 -19.58 -6.69
N GLU A 214 -6.33 -19.23 -7.48
CA GLU A 214 -6.27 -17.92 -8.12
C GLU A 214 -7.46 -17.67 -9.08
N ALA A 215 -8.02 -18.74 -9.71
CA ALA A 215 -9.21 -18.64 -10.54
C ALA A 215 -10.45 -18.26 -9.71
N GLN A 216 -10.63 -18.88 -8.54
CA GLN A 216 -11.72 -18.53 -7.63
C GLN A 216 -11.57 -17.10 -7.08
N LEU A 217 -10.34 -16.65 -6.80
CA LEU A 217 -10.10 -15.27 -6.42
C LEU A 217 -10.47 -14.31 -7.57
N LEU A 218 -10.16 -14.65 -8.84
CA LEU A 218 -10.58 -13.86 -10.00
C LEU A 218 -12.12 -13.81 -10.11
N ASP A 219 -12.82 -14.90 -9.88
CA ASP A 219 -14.30 -14.91 -9.88
C ASP A 219 -14.86 -13.91 -8.84
N VAL A 220 -14.25 -13.83 -7.64
CA VAL A 220 -14.62 -12.85 -6.62
C VAL A 220 -14.35 -11.41 -7.13
N VAL A 221 -13.20 -11.15 -7.71
CA VAL A 221 -12.86 -9.83 -8.27
C VAL A 221 -13.86 -9.44 -9.37
N GLN A 222 -14.20 -10.36 -10.28
CA GLN A 222 -15.12 -10.08 -11.38
C GLN A 222 -16.58 -9.92 -10.93
N SER A 223 -16.94 -10.48 -9.77
CA SER A 223 -18.29 -10.33 -9.20
C SER A 223 -18.54 -8.91 -8.65
N GLU A 224 -17.49 -8.10 -8.44
CA GLU A 224 -17.65 -6.71 -8.05
C GLU A 224 -18.29 -5.90 -9.19
N GLY A 225 -19.43 -5.30 -8.91
CA GLY A 225 -20.22 -4.56 -9.90
C GLY A 225 -19.67 -3.17 -10.23
N ASP A 226 -19.08 -2.52 -9.23
CA ASP A 226 -18.46 -1.19 -9.41
C ASP A 226 -17.09 -1.34 -10.08
N VAL A 227 -16.89 -0.64 -11.21
CA VAL A 227 -15.68 -0.77 -12.03
C VAL A 227 -14.45 -0.24 -11.31
N GLU A 228 -14.57 0.87 -10.58
CA GLU A 228 -13.44 1.45 -9.86
C GLU A 228 -13.10 0.59 -8.64
N ARG A 229 -14.10 0.11 -7.91
CA ARG A 229 -13.89 -0.82 -6.80
C ARG A 229 -13.27 -2.13 -7.26
N ARG A 230 -13.72 -2.67 -8.41
CA ARG A 230 -13.10 -3.86 -9.02
C ARG A 230 -11.62 -3.64 -9.35
N ARG A 231 -11.27 -2.46 -9.87
CA ARG A 231 -9.89 -2.06 -10.16
C ARG A 231 -9.06 -2.00 -8.89
N GLU A 232 -9.61 -1.45 -7.80
CA GLU A 232 -8.96 -1.40 -6.48
C GLU A 232 -8.66 -2.81 -5.94
N ILE A 233 -9.68 -3.67 -5.85
CA ILE A 233 -9.50 -5.03 -5.31
C ILE A 233 -8.61 -5.90 -6.21
N LEU A 234 -8.59 -5.68 -7.51
CA LEU A 234 -7.66 -6.34 -8.43
C LEU A 234 -6.21 -5.89 -8.15
N THR A 235 -5.99 -4.60 -7.85
CA THR A 235 -4.67 -4.06 -7.51
C THR A 235 -4.11 -4.76 -6.27
N GLU A 236 -4.91 -4.88 -5.22
CA GLU A 236 -4.55 -5.60 -4.00
C GLU A 236 -4.27 -7.08 -4.30
N ALA A 237 -5.18 -7.78 -4.99
CA ALA A 237 -5.02 -9.20 -5.31
C ALA A 237 -3.72 -9.47 -6.09
N LEU A 238 -3.43 -8.68 -7.12
CA LEU A 238 -2.20 -8.83 -7.90
C LEU A 238 -0.96 -8.63 -7.06
N TYR A 239 -0.92 -7.61 -6.22
CA TYR A 239 0.21 -7.36 -5.34
C TYR A 239 0.48 -8.53 -4.40
N TYR A 240 -0.53 -8.99 -3.67
CA TYR A 240 -0.37 -10.07 -2.69
C TYR A 240 0.02 -11.40 -3.34
N ILE A 241 -0.55 -11.74 -4.51
CA ILE A 241 -0.13 -12.93 -5.25
C ILE A 241 1.30 -12.77 -5.78
N GLY A 242 1.68 -11.59 -6.24
CA GLY A 242 3.05 -11.25 -6.64
C GLY A 242 4.06 -11.49 -5.52
N GLU A 243 3.77 -11.01 -4.31
CA GLU A 243 4.58 -11.24 -3.11
C GLU A 243 4.69 -12.73 -2.76
N ASN A 244 3.60 -13.47 -2.86
CA ASN A 244 3.62 -14.90 -2.61
C ASN A 244 4.49 -15.64 -3.65
N ARG A 245 4.41 -15.27 -4.94
CA ARG A 245 5.31 -15.80 -5.98
C ARG A 245 6.76 -15.49 -5.67
N PHE A 246 7.05 -14.27 -5.24
CA PHE A 246 8.39 -13.85 -4.85
C PHE A 246 8.91 -14.65 -3.64
N ALA A 247 8.11 -14.84 -2.60
CA ALA A 247 8.44 -15.64 -1.43
C ALA A 247 8.73 -17.11 -1.77
N ASN A 248 8.13 -17.63 -2.84
CA ASN A 248 8.36 -18.99 -3.34
C ASN A 248 9.53 -19.09 -4.36
N GLY A 249 10.27 -17.98 -4.59
CA GLY A 249 11.40 -17.94 -5.50
C GLY A 249 11.06 -17.74 -6.98
N ASP A 250 9.78 -17.64 -7.34
CA ASP A 250 9.30 -17.37 -8.70
C ASP A 250 9.35 -15.87 -9.01
N ARG A 251 10.58 -15.39 -9.23
CA ARG A 251 10.85 -13.97 -9.45
C ARG A 251 10.27 -13.43 -10.76
N ASP A 252 10.19 -14.27 -11.80
CA ASP A 252 9.68 -13.86 -13.11
C ASP A 252 8.16 -13.64 -13.06
N SER A 253 7.43 -14.53 -12.41
CA SER A 253 6.00 -14.31 -12.17
C SER A 253 5.78 -13.13 -11.24
N ALA A 254 6.50 -13.02 -10.11
CA ALA A 254 6.40 -11.91 -9.20
C ALA A 254 6.54 -10.56 -9.91
N ARG A 255 7.57 -10.41 -10.77
CA ARG A 255 7.75 -9.21 -11.59
C ARG A 255 6.53 -8.88 -12.44
N ARG A 256 5.93 -9.89 -13.09
CA ARG A 256 4.75 -9.68 -13.96
C ARG A 256 3.54 -9.22 -13.14
N TYR A 257 3.34 -9.78 -11.94
CA TYR A 257 2.29 -9.38 -11.02
C TYR A 257 2.48 -7.95 -10.51
N PHE A 258 3.68 -7.58 -10.06
CA PHE A 258 3.98 -6.22 -9.63
C PHE A 258 3.84 -5.20 -10.76
N ALA A 259 4.27 -5.54 -11.98
CA ALA A 259 4.07 -4.67 -13.14
C ALA A 259 2.56 -4.49 -13.46
N ALA A 260 1.76 -5.55 -13.36
CA ALA A 260 0.32 -5.47 -13.54
C ALA A 260 -0.34 -4.62 -12.44
N THR A 261 0.08 -4.76 -11.18
CA THR A 261 -0.37 -3.91 -10.06
C THR A 261 -0.15 -2.42 -10.37
N VAL A 262 1.07 -2.06 -10.79
CA VAL A 262 1.43 -0.67 -11.11
C VAL A 262 0.63 -0.14 -12.30
N ASN A 263 0.41 -0.97 -13.34
CA ASN A 263 -0.33 -0.57 -14.54
C ASN A 263 -1.80 -0.25 -14.28
N LEU A 264 -2.38 -0.72 -13.18
CA LEU A 264 -3.73 -0.35 -12.78
C LEU A 264 -3.83 1.09 -12.26
N LYS A 265 -2.72 1.77 -11.98
CA LYS A 265 -2.66 3.20 -11.60
C LYS A 265 -3.55 3.60 -10.42
N VAL A 266 -3.70 2.73 -9.42
CA VAL A 266 -4.40 3.04 -8.17
C VAL A 266 -3.39 3.72 -7.24
N LEU A 267 -3.05 4.98 -7.53
CA LEU A 267 -1.89 5.70 -6.97
C LEU A 267 -1.98 5.91 -5.45
N TYR A 268 -3.17 5.99 -4.89
CA TYR A 268 -3.39 6.17 -3.45
C TYR A 268 -3.38 4.85 -2.66
N PHE A 269 -3.11 3.70 -3.32
CA PHE A 269 -3.01 2.40 -2.67
C PHE A 269 -1.58 2.07 -2.27
N ILE A 270 -1.44 1.52 -1.08
CA ILE A 270 -0.18 1.00 -0.53
C ILE A 270 0.45 -0.01 -1.50
N GLU A 271 -0.36 -0.91 -2.05
CA GLU A 271 0.08 -1.98 -2.96
C GLU A 271 0.74 -1.45 -4.23
N HIS A 272 0.28 -0.31 -4.76
CA HIS A 272 0.91 0.34 -5.89
C HIS A 272 2.36 0.73 -5.58
N HIS A 273 2.58 1.39 -4.46
CA HIS A 273 3.91 1.87 -4.05
C HIS A 273 4.82 0.72 -3.58
N MET A 274 4.25 -0.26 -2.90
CA MET A 274 4.98 -1.48 -2.52
C MET A 274 5.42 -2.27 -3.75
N ALA A 275 4.56 -2.40 -4.78
CA ALA A 275 4.91 -3.05 -6.04
C ALA A 275 6.03 -2.32 -6.79
N LEU A 276 6.04 -0.97 -6.78
CA LEU A 276 7.15 -0.17 -7.32
C LEU A 276 8.46 -0.42 -6.57
N ALA A 277 8.40 -0.55 -5.24
CA ALA A 277 9.58 -0.86 -4.43
C ALA A 277 10.13 -2.26 -4.74
N GLU A 278 9.28 -3.27 -4.87
CA GLU A 278 9.68 -4.64 -5.21
C GLU A 278 10.23 -4.75 -6.65
N LEU A 279 9.62 -4.05 -7.61
CA LEU A 279 10.14 -3.99 -8.98
C LEU A 279 11.55 -3.41 -9.06
N ALA A 280 11.87 -2.44 -8.21
CA ALA A 280 13.20 -1.84 -8.17
C ALA A 280 14.30 -2.82 -7.68
N LYS A 281 13.93 -3.85 -6.91
CA LYS A 281 14.85 -4.89 -6.41
C LYS A 281 15.08 -6.02 -7.44
N LEU A 282 14.13 -6.20 -8.37
CA LEU A 282 14.19 -7.28 -9.34
C LEU A 282 15.04 -6.85 -10.56
N PRO A 283 15.99 -7.68 -11.03
CA PRO A 283 16.80 -7.36 -12.21
C PRO A 283 15.93 -7.14 -13.44
N ALA A 284 16.30 -6.23 -14.33
CA ALA A 284 15.59 -6.06 -15.61
C ALA A 284 15.55 -7.39 -16.37
N VAL A 285 14.43 -7.68 -17.04
CA VAL A 285 14.36 -8.86 -17.91
C VAL A 285 15.38 -8.65 -19.03
N ALA A 286 16.35 -9.54 -19.14
CA ALA A 286 17.20 -9.58 -20.32
C ALA A 286 16.31 -9.97 -21.51
N HIS A 287 16.20 -9.08 -22.50
CA HIS A 287 15.48 -9.31 -23.75
C HIS A 287 16.25 -10.26 -24.67
#